data_cf86fb3fe5dc58af5bdbfa5dd5c0b3a1
#
_entry.id   cf86fb3fe5dc58af5bdbfa5dd5c0b3a1
#
_cell.length_a   1.000
_cell.length_b   1.000
_cell.length_c   1.000
_cell.angle_alpha   90.00
_cell.angle_beta   90.00
_cell.angle_gamma   90.00
#
_symmetry.space_group_name_H-M   'P 1'
#
loop_
_entity.id
_entity.type
_entity.pdbx_description
1 polymer ?
#
loop_
_entity_poly.entity_id
_entity_poly.type
_entity_poly.pdbx_seq_one_letter_code
_entity_poly.pdbx_strand_id
1 'polypeptide(L)'
;MTNQLSSLFSFSTQQPDEPLRQETDRYRRRIQKLPRRTQQVFLLSRLDQMTYAGIAQLLDVKVDAVERCMVLLLEHCSHEPTDLQAADRINLQAHRWYVHLQSPQATASQRIEFRHWLDADANHLRAFQETERLWCCLEAPAAIIGVNGWHRRKRRIYLGWLLLTAFLCSVLVT
;
A
#
# COMPACT_ATOMS: atom_id res chain seq x y z
N MET A 1 35.06 52.08 -7.15
CA MET A 1 34.64 51.44 -5.88
C MET A 1 33.21 51.01 -6.01
N THR A 2 32.96 49.92 -6.68
CA THR A 2 31.59 49.34 -6.81
C THR A 2 31.75 47.89 -7.24
N ASN A 3 31.88 46.95 -6.32
CA ASN A 3 31.74 45.52 -6.61
C ASN A 3 31.85 44.65 -5.33
N GLN A 4 30.93 44.82 -4.39
CA GLN A 4 30.88 43.94 -3.23
C GLN A 4 29.46 43.59 -2.74
N LEU A 5 28.43 43.75 -3.55
CA LEU A 5 27.07 43.40 -3.13
C LEU A 5 26.45 42.19 -3.86
N SER A 6 27.20 41.51 -4.74
CA SER A 6 26.67 40.36 -5.49
C SER A 6 26.87 38.99 -4.82
N SER A 7 27.51 38.92 -3.64
CA SER A 7 27.82 37.64 -3.01
C SER A 7 26.84 37.22 -1.88
N LEU A 8 25.81 38.03 -1.59
CA LEU A 8 24.88 37.73 -0.49
C LEU A 8 23.56 37.06 -0.90
N PHE A 9 23.34 36.82 -2.18
CA PHE A 9 22.15 36.12 -2.67
C PHE A 9 22.45 34.77 -3.32
N SER A 10 23.52 34.10 -2.92
CA SER A 10 23.61 32.68 -3.11
C SER A 10 22.68 32.02 -2.10
N PHE A 11 21.37 32.11 -2.32
CA PHE A 11 20.44 31.13 -1.81
C PHE A 11 20.92 29.80 -2.36
N SER A 12 21.62 29.04 -1.53
CA SER A 12 21.82 27.62 -1.71
C SER A 12 20.42 27.06 -1.85
N THR A 13 19.95 26.89 -3.07
CA THR A 13 18.81 26.03 -3.37
C THR A 13 19.30 24.66 -3.01
N GLN A 14 19.27 24.34 -1.71
CA GLN A 14 19.43 23.02 -1.19
C GLN A 14 18.31 22.26 -1.85
N GLN A 15 18.66 21.56 -2.92
CA GLN A 15 17.78 20.66 -3.65
C GLN A 15 17.32 19.66 -2.61
N PRO A 16 16.03 19.66 -2.18
CA PRO A 16 15.62 18.81 -1.09
C PRO A 16 15.81 17.38 -1.54
N ASP A 17 16.80 16.74 -0.92
CA ASP A 17 16.86 15.32 -0.66
C ASP A 17 16.84 14.41 -1.89
N GLU A 18 17.92 14.45 -2.67
CA GLU A 18 18.21 13.40 -3.66
C GLU A 18 18.04 11.98 -3.07
N PRO A 19 18.49 11.68 -1.83
CA PRO A 19 18.23 10.39 -1.18
C PRO A 19 16.75 10.08 -1.03
N LEU A 20 15.93 11.03 -0.63
CA LEU A 20 14.49 10.85 -0.44
C LEU A 20 13.75 10.61 -1.78
N ARG A 21 14.17 11.30 -2.83
CA ARG A 21 13.64 11.08 -4.18
C ARG A 21 13.99 9.68 -4.70
N GLN A 22 15.23 9.24 -4.50
CA GLN A 22 15.69 7.90 -4.90
C GLN A 22 14.92 6.82 -4.15
N GLU A 23 14.69 6.99 -2.86
CA GLU A 23 13.91 6.08 -2.05
C GLU A 23 12.43 6.03 -2.52
N THR A 24 11.82 7.18 -2.75
CA THR A 24 10.46 7.28 -3.30
C THR A 24 10.34 6.57 -4.64
N ASP A 25 11.30 6.76 -5.55
CA ASP A 25 11.33 6.09 -6.85
C ASP A 25 11.56 4.58 -6.74
N ARG A 26 12.34 4.13 -5.75
CA ARG A 26 12.54 2.71 -5.45
C ARG A 26 11.22 2.06 -5.04
N TYR A 27 10.49 2.64 -4.08
CA TYR A 27 9.19 2.12 -3.66
C TYR A 27 8.15 2.20 -4.77
N ARG A 28 8.10 3.29 -5.54
CA ARG A 28 7.24 3.41 -6.71
C ARG A 28 7.42 2.26 -7.68
N ARG A 29 8.68 1.93 -8.05
CA ARG A 29 8.99 0.81 -8.94
C ARG A 29 8.59 -0.54 -8.34
N ARG A 30 8.76 -0.74 -7.04
CA ARG A 30 8.32 -1.96 -6.34
C ARG A 30 6.79 -2.10 -6.39
N ILE A 31 6.05 -1.06 -6.03
CA ILE A 31 4.57 -1.07 -6.08
C ILE A 31 4.06 -1.36 -7.50
N GLN A 32 4.67 -0.77 -8.53
CA GLN A 32 4.27 -0.98 -9.92
C GLN A 32 4.44 -2.43 -10.42
N LYS A 33 5.32 -3.22 -9.79
CA LYS A 33 5.49 -4.65 -10.10
C LYS A 33 4.41 -5.54 -9.50
N LEU A 34 3.65 -5.05 -8.52
CA LEU A 34 2.57 -5.80 -7.90
C LEU A 34 1.37 -5.97 -8.83
N PRO A 35 0.54 -7.00 -8.60
CA PRO A 35 -0.72 -7.15 -9.31
C PRO A 35 -1.56 -5.88 -9.23
N ARG A 36 -2.23 -5.52 -10.32
CA ARG A 36 -3.02 -4.27 -10.41
C ARG A 36 -4.09 -4.16 -9.31
N ARG A 37 -4.63 -5.30 -8.88
CA ARG A 37 -5.60 -5.37 -7.78
C ARG A 37 -4.97 -4.93 -6.45
N THR A 38 -3.77 -5.41 -6.15
CA THR A 38 -3.01 -5.03 -4.94
C THR A 38 -2.69 -3.54 -4.96
N GLN A 39 -2.23 -3.01 -6.10
CA GLN A 39 -2.01 -1.58 -6.25
C GLN A 39 -3.31 -0.77 -6.01
N GLN A 40 -4.44 -1.24 -6.55
CA GLN A 40 -5.74 -0.59 -6.39
C GLN A 40 -6.19 -0.55 -4.92
N VAL A 41 -6.12 -1.69 -4.22
CA VAL A 41 -6.44 -1.80 -2.80
C VAL A 41 -5.59 -0.84 -1.97
N PHE A 42 -4.29 -0.82 -2.23
CA PHE A 42 -3.36 0.08 -1.55
C PHE A 42 -3.71 1.56 -1.75
N LEU A 43 -3.94 1.98 -3.00
CA LEU A 43 -4.24 3.38 -3.29
C LEU A 43 -5.58 3.84 -2.70
N LEU A 44 -6.60 2.97 -2.72
CA LEU A 44 -7.89 3.25 -2.06
C LEU A 44 -7.73 3.41 -0.55
N SER A 45 -6.89 2.58 0.08
CA SER A 45 -6.61 2.69 1.51
C SER A 45 -5.77 3.93 1.82
N ARG A 46 -4.70 4.18 1.05
CA ARG A 46 -3.70 5.21 1.39
C ARG A 46 -4.09 6.62 0.98
N LEU A 47 -4.66 6.79 -0.22
CA LEU A 47 -5.01 8.11 -0.76
C LEU A 47 -6.46 8.50 -0.46
N ASP A 48 -7.37 7.55 -0.61
CA ASP A 48 -8.80 7.81 -0.39
C ASP A 48 -9.22 7.51 1.06
N GLN A 49 -8.29 7.06 1.91
CA GLN A 49 -8.50 6.73 3.34
C GLN A 49 -9.69 5.81 3.58
N MET A 50 -9.96 4.93 2.60
CA MET A 50 -11.07 4.00 2.70
C MET A 50 -10.75 2.88 3.70
N THR A 51 -11.74 2.51 4.50
CA THR A 51 -11.66 1.35 5.39
C THR A 51 -11.59 0.06 4.58
N TYR A 52 -11.01 -1.01 5.13
CA TYR A 52 -10.95 -2.31 4.46
C TYR A 52 -12.34 -2.87 4.12
N ALA A 53 -13.35 -2.62 4.97
CA ALA A 53 -14.73 -2.96 4.67
C ALA A 53 -15.27 -2.17 3.46
N GLY A 54 -15.01 -0.87 3.40
CA GLY A 54 -15.39 -0.02 2.26
C GLY A 54 -14.71 -0.46 0.95
N ILE A 55 -13.42 -0.79 1.01
CA ILE A 55 -12.67 -1.30 -0.15
C ILE A 55 -13.25 -2.66 -0.59
N ALA A 56 -13.51 -3.56 0.36
CA ALA A 56 -14.10 -4.87 0.09
C ALA A 56 -15.44 -4.74 -0.63
N GLN A 57 -16.30 -3.86 -0.13
CA GLN A 57 -17.60 -3.56 -0.72
C GLN A 57 -17.49 -2.91 -2.11
N LEU A 58 -16.58 -1.92 -2.28
CA LEU A 58 -16.36 -1.24 -3.56
C LEU A 58 -15.89 -2.20 -4.65
N LEU A 59 -15.00 -3.12 -4.26
CA LEU A 59 -14.33 -4.04 -5.19
C LEU A 59 -15.02 -5.39 -5.32
N ASP A 60 -16.10 -5.62 -4.58
CA ASP A 60 -16.86 -6.87 -4.51
C ASP A 60 -15.96 -8.08 -4.14
N VAL A 61 -15.28 -7.96 -3.01
CA VAL A 61 -14.41 -8.99 -2.44
C VAL A 61 -14.61 -9.11 -0.94
N LYS A 62 -14.08 -10.18 -0.34
CA LYS A 62 -14.05 -10.34 1.12
C LYS A 62 -12.97 -9.43 1.74
N VAL A 63 -13.17 -9.02 3.00
CA VAL A 63 -12.20 -8.21 3.76
C VAL A 63 -10.84 -8.92 3.84
N ASP A 64 -10.82 -10.24 4.04
CA ASP A 64 -9.58 -11.03 4.05
C ASP A 64 -8.78 -10.92 2.75
N ALA A 65 -9.45 -10.71 1.61
CA ALA A 65 -8.75 -10.50 0.34
C ALA A 65 -8.09 -9.12 0.28
N VAL A 66 -8.69 -8.11 0.91
CA VAL A 66 -8.09 -6.78 1.08
C VAL A 66 -6.88 -6.87 1.99
N GLU A 67 -7.00 -7.55 3.14
CA GLU A 67 -5.88 -7.77 4.08
C GLU A 67 -4.70 -8.49 3.39
N ARG A 68 -4.97 -9.57 2.64
CA ARG A 68 -3.91 -10.28 1.88
C ARG A 68 -3.21 -9.36 0.87
N CYS A 69 -3.94 -8.49 0.17
CA CYS A 69 -3.32 -7.52 -0.73
C CYS A 69 -2.40 -6.55 0.01
N MET A 70 -2.81 -6.09 1.20
CA MET A 70 -2.01 -5.17 2.02
C MET A 70 -0.76 -5.84 2.59
N VAL A 71 -0.88 -7.09 3.07
CA VAL A 71 0.29 -7.87 3.52
C VAL A 71 1.27 -8.11 2.38
N LEU A 72 0.78 -8.52 1.20
CA LEU A 72 1.61 -8.71 0.00
C LEU A 72 2.34 -7.43 -0.41
N LEU A 73 1.69 -6.28 -0.31
CA LEU A 73 2.32 -4.98 -0.58
C LEU A 73 3.49 -4.72 0.37
N LEU A 74 3.25 -4.84 1.68
CA LEU A 74 4.27 -4.59 2.71
C LEU A 74 5.45 -5.55 2.55
N GLU A 75 5.18 -6.84 2.39
CA GLU A 75 6.19 -7.86 2.14
C GLU A 75 7.04 -7.53 0.91
N HIS A 76 6.40 -7.20 -0.22
CA HIS A 76 7.12 -6.86 -1.44
C HIS A 76 7.93 -5.57 -1.33
N CYS A 77 7.48 -4.59 -0.55
CA CYS A 77 8.18 -3.33 -0.35
C CYS A 77 9.29 -3.42 0.71
N SER A 78 9.15 -4.27 1.74
CA SER A 78 10.16 -4.46 2.79
C SER A 78 11.35 -5.31 2.33
N HIS A 79 11.14 -6.17 1.33
CA HIS A 79 12.12 -7.18 0.94
C HIS A 79 13.43 -6.56 0.44
N GLU A 80 14.44 -6.51 1.31
CA GLU A 80 15.84 -6.57 0.92
C GLU A 80 16.22 -8.06 0.93
N PRO A 81 16.94 -8.55 -0.07
CA PRO A 81 17.39 -9.94 -0.08
C PRO A 81 18.41 -10.13 1.07
N THR A 82 17.92 -10.52 2.21
CA THR A 82 18.73 -10.84 3.38
C THR A 82 18.58 -12.33 3.64
N ASP A 83 19.70 -13.04 3.72
CA ASP A 83 19.78 -14.51 3.87
C ASP A 83 19.26 -15.08 5.21
N LEU A 84 18.47 -14.34 5.99
CA LEU A 84 18.03 -14.71 7.31
C LEU A 84 16.54 -15.11 7.32
N GLN A 85 16.23 -16.35 6.99
CA GLN A 85 14.86 -16.92 7.01
C GLN A 85 14.07 -16.70 8.32
N ALA A 86 14.75 -16.57 9.45
CA ALA A 86 14.09 -16.32 10.74
C ALA A 86 13.59 -14.86 10.85
N ALA A 87 14.38 -13.89 10.38
CA ALA A 87 13.99 -12.48 10.34
C ALA A 87 12.81 -12.26 9.38
N ASP A 88 12.78 -12.96 8.25
CA ASP A 88 11.68 -12.88 7.27
C ASP A 88 10.35 -13.33 7.86
N ARG A 89 10.34 -14.37 8.72
CA ARG A 89 9.12 -14.84 9.40
C ARG A 89 8.60 -13.82 10.41
N ILE A 90 9.47 -13.18 11.17
CA ILE A 90 9.09 -12.14 12.14
C ILE A 90 8.54 -10.92 11.41
N ASN A 91 9.19 -10.49 10.33
CA ASN A 91 8.75 -9.38 9.50
C ASN A 91 7.37 -9.65 8.87
N LEU A 92 7.17 -10.83 8.30
CA LEU A 92 5.87 -11.23 7.77
C LEU A 92 4.76 -11.23 8.84
N GLN A 93 5.08 -11.70 10.05
CA GLN A 93 4.15 -11.68 11.17
C GLN A 93 3.83 -10.24 11.61
N ALA A 94 4.83 -9.35 11.63
CA ALA A 94 4.64 -7.93 11.90
C ALA A 94 3.72 -7.27 10.87
N HIS A 95 3.92 -7.55 9.57
CA HIS A 95 3.04 -7.06 8.51
C HIS A 95 1.59 -7.55 8.67
N ARG A 96 1.40 -8.82 9.02
CA ARG A 96 0.06 -9.39 9.30
C ARG A 96 -0.62 -8.69 10.46
N TRP A 97 0.08 -8.49 11.58
CA TRP A 97 -0.45 -7.76 12.72
C TRP A 97 -0.81 -6.32 12.35
N TYR A 98 0.10 -5.62 11.65
CA TYR A 98 -0.12 -4.24 11.24
C TYR A 98 -1.39 -4.10 10.41
N VAL A 99 -1.58 -4.96 9.43
CA VAL A 99 -2.76 -4.97 8.54
C VAL A 99 -4.02 -5.37 9.31
N HIS A 100 -3.95 -6.43 10.11
CA HIS A 100 -5.12 -6.95 10.82
C HIS A 100 -5.67 -5.96 11.85
N LEU A 101 -4.80 -5.24 12.55
CA LEU A 101 -5.23 -4.23 13.54
C LEU A 101 -5.98 -3.04 12.93
N GLN A 102 -5.83 -2.81 11.63
CA GLN A 102 -6.60 -1.80 10.88
C GLN A 102 -7.92 -2.36 10.34
N SER A 103 -8.12 -3.66 10.43
CA SER A 103 -9.33 -4.32 9.96
C SER A 103 -10.49 -4.15 10.96
N PRO A 104 -11.74 -4.02 10.49
CA PRO A 104 -12.91 -4.05 11.36
C PRO A 104 -13.13 -5.42 12.02
N GLN A 105 -12.42 -6.46 11.57
CA GLN A 105 -12.50 -7.82 12.11
C GLN A 105 -11.59 -8.03 13.34
N ALA A 106 -10.72 -7.06 13.69
CA ALA A 106 -9.81 -7.14 14.82
C ALA A 106 -10.58 -7.12 16.14
N THR A 107 -10.63 -8.26 16.83
CA THR A 107 -11.30 -8.44 18.11
C THR A 107 -10.46 -7.95 19.30
N ALA A 108 -11.10 -7.78 20.47
CA ALA A 108 -10.39 -7.43 21.70
C ALA A 108 -9.35 -8.51 22.10
N SER A 109 -9.70 -9.80 21.94
CA SER A 109 -8.78 -10.91 22.23
C SER A 109 -7.53 -10.85 21.35
N GLN A 110 -7.70 -10.59 20.04
CA GLN A 110 -6.57 -10.47 19.11
C GLN A 110 -5.67 -9.26 19.42
N ARG A 111 -6.22 -8.17 19.96
CA ARG A 111 -5.40 -7.04 20.43
C ARG A 111 -4.58 -7.41 21.65
N ILE A 112 -5.09 -8.28 22.51
CA ILE A 112 -4.32 -8.83 23.65
C ILE A 112 -3.23 -9.79 23.15
N GLU A 113 -3.54 -10.68 22.21
CA GLU A 113 -2.57 -11.57 21.57
C GLU A 113 -1.43 -10.80 20.91
N PHE A 114 -1.78 -9.72 20.18
CA PHE A 114 -0.77 -8.83 19.61
C PHE A 114 0.16 -8.23 20.65
N ARG A 115 -0.38 -7.78 21.80
CA ARG A 115 0.45 -7.25 22.90
C ARG A 115 1.38 -8.32 23.44
N HIS A 116 0.88 -9.53 23.70
CA HIS A 116 1.72 -10.65 24.11
C HIS A 116 2.81 -10.98 23.09
N TRP A 117 2.47 -10.91 21.81
CA TRP A 117 3.46 -11.12 20.75
C TRP A 117 4.55 -10.04 20.77
N LEU A 118 4.20 -8.77 20.95
CA LEU A 118 5.19 -7.69 21.09
C LEU A 118 6.12 -7.87 22.28
N ASP A 119 5.57 -8.28 23.41
CA ASP A 119 6.31 -8.43 24.68
C ASP A 119 7.20 -9.69 24.69
N ALA A 120 6.95 -10.65 23.81
CA ALA A 120 7.66 -11.93 23.78
C ALA A 120 9.12 -11.83 23.32
N ASP A 121 9.45 -10.89 22.41
CA ASP A 121 10.80 -10.71 21.86
C ASP A 121 10.99 -9.25 21.40
N ALA A 122 12.13 -8.65 21.73
CA ALA A 122 12.51 -7.32 21.27
C ALA A 122 12.56 -7.19 19.73
N ASN A 123 12.84 -8.28 19.01
CA ASN A 123 12.81 -8.31 17.54
C ASN A 123 11.39 -8.17 16.99
N HIS A 124 10.35 -8.60 17.71
CA HIS A 124 8.97 -8.42 17.33
C HIS A 124 8.59 -6.93 17.32
N LEU A 125 8.93 -6.21 18.39
CA LEU A 125 8.70 -4.77 18.47
C LEU A 125 9.44 -4.02 17.36
N ARG A 126 10.71 -4.38 17.12
CA ARG A 126 11.52 -3.76 16.05
C ARG A 126 10.87 -3.98 14.68
N ALA A 127 10.50 -5.21 14.35
CA ALA A 127 9.87 -5.54 13.08
C ALA A 127 8.53 -4.81 12.89
N PHE A 128 7.76 -4.66 13.96
CA PHE A 128 6.51 -3.89 13.90
C PHE A 128 6.77 -2.40 13.64
N GLN A 129 7.73 -1.79 14.34
CA GLN A 129 8.14 -0.39 14.12
C GLN A 129 8.70 -0.17 12.71
N GLU A 130 9.44 -1.12 12.16
CA GLU A 130 9.92 -1.08 10.78
C GLU A 130 8.76 -1.14 9.78
N THR A 131 7.74 -1.93 10.06
CA THR A 131 6.50 -1.98 9.26
C THR A 131 5.77 -0.63 9.27
N GLU A 132 5.66 0.03 10.43
CA GLU A 132 5.06 1.36 10.54
C GLU A 132 5.85 2.41 9.75
N ARG A 133 7.18 2.40 9.86
CA ARG A 133 8.05 3.30 9.09
C ARG A 133 7.88 3.07 7.58
N LEU A 134 7.91 1.80 7.16
CA LEU A 134 7.67 1.44 5.76
C LEU A 134 6.34 2.02 5.28
N TRP A 135 5.26 1.83 6.05
CA TRP A 135 3.96 2.37 5.70
C TRP A 135 3.98 3.89 5.51
N CYS A 136 4.69 4.62 6.37
CA CYS A 136 4.88 6.07 6.21
C CYS A 136 5.64 6.42 4.94
N CYS A 137 6.71 5.69 4.61
CA CYS A 137 7.51 5.91 3.39
C CYS A 137 6.72 5.66 2.09
N LEU A 138 5.63 4.89 2.14
CA LEU A 138 4.80 4.59 0.97
C LEU A 138 3.83 5.71 0.57
N GLU A 139 3.76 6.81 1.33
CA GLU A 139 2.84 7.93 1.04
C GLU A 139 3.19 8.67 -0.26
N ALA A 140 4.44 9.13 -0.38
CA ALA A 140 4.90 9.85 -1.56
C ALA A 140 4.81 8.99 -2.85
N PRO A 141 5.26 7.71 -2.86
CA PRO A 141 5.05 6.82 -3.98
C PRO A 141 3.58 6.61 -4.35
N ALA A 142 2.68 6.49 -3.35
CA ALA A 142 1.25 6.35 -3.58
C ALA A 142 0.67 7.56 -4.31
N ALA A 143 1.00 8.78 -3.85
CA ALA A 143 0.55 10.03 -4.46
C ALA A 143 0.94 10.09 -5.94
N ILE A 144 2.19 9.72 -6.28
CA ILE A 144 2.68 9.71 -7.67
C ILE A 144 1.91 8.69 -8.53
N ILE A 145 1.68 7.47 -8.01
CA ILE A 145 0.99 6.40 -8.76
C ILE A 145 -0.51 6.72 -8.93
N GLY A 146 -1.10 7.36 -7.93
CA GLY A 146 -2.53 7.65 -7.87
C GLY A 146 -2.99 8.92 -8.59
N VAL A 147 -2.07 9.74 -9.14
CA VAL A 147 -2.36 11.04 -9.78
C VAL A 147 -3.55 10.98 -10.75
N ASN A 148 -3.63 9.94 -11.57
CA ASN A 148 -4.69 9.80 -12.58
C ASN A 148 -6.00 9.21 -12.02
N GLY A 149 -6.13 8.94 -10.74
CA GLY A 149 -7.34 8.43 -10.09
C GLY A 149 -7.87 7.09 -10.64
N TRP A 150 -7.04 6.33 -11.37
CA TRP A 150 -7.45 5.07 -12.02
C TRP A 150 -7.92 4.01 -11.01
N HIS A 151 -7.44 4.05 -9.79
CA HIS A 151 -7.76 3.13 -8.69
C HIS A 151 -9.22 3.25 -8.23
N ARG A 152 -9.88 4.39 -8.45
CA ARG A 152 -11.30 4.64 -8.11
C ARG A 152 -12.27 3.97 -9.08
N ARG A 153 -11.78 3.46 -10.22
CA ARG A 153 -12.65 2.87 -11.24
C ARG A 153 -13.10 1.48 -10.82
N LYS A 154 -14.42 1.33 -10.58
CA LYS A 154 -15.07 0.03 -10.44
C LYS A 154 -14.95 -0.73 -11.77
N ARG A 155 -14.50 -1.99 -11.74
CA ARG A 155 -14.42 -2.81 -12.96
C ARG A 155 -15.83 -3.16 -13.45
N ARG A 156 -16.41 -2.35 -14.33
CA ARG A 156 -17.69 -2.59 -15.01
C ARG A 156 -17.52 -3.60 -16.15
N ILE A 157 -17.00 -4.79 -15.88
CA ILE A 157 -16.68 -5.74 -16.98
C ILE A 157 -17.86 -6.66 -17.32
N TYR A 158 -18.86 -6.83 -16.47
CA TYR A 158 -19.89 -7.84 -16.69
C TYR A 158 -21.23 -7.33 -17.23
N LEU A 159 -21.58 -6.06 -17.02
CA LEU A 159 -22.86 -5.57 -17.52
C LEU A 159 -22.92 -5.49 -19.06
N GLY A 160 -21.82 -5.14 -19.71
CA GLY A 160 -21.75 -5.08 -21.16
C GLY A 160 -21.91 -6.45 -21.83
N TRP A 161 -21.31 -7.50 -21.24
CA TRP A 161 -21.43 -8.88 -21.74
C TRP A 161 -22.83 -9.46 -21.53
N LEU A 162 -23.45 -9.21 -20.38
CA LEU A 162 -24.83 -9.66 -20.10
C LEU A 162 -25.84 -8.99 -21.04
N LEU A 163 -25.70 -7.73 -21.34
CA LEU A 163 -26.55 -7.03 -22.30
C LEU A 163 -26.32 -7.53 -23.73
N LEU A 164 -25.07 -7.82 -24.10
CA LEU A 164 -24.73 -8.35 -25.42
C LEU A 164 -25.29 -9.76 -25.64
N THR A 165 -25.18 -10.63 -24.61
CA THR A 165 -25.75 -11.98 -24.67
C THR A 165 -27.27 -11.98 -24.67
N ALA A 166 -27.93 -11.12 -23.90
CA ALA A 166 -29.38 -10.95 -23.90
C ALA A 166 -29.89 -10.45 -25.27
N PHE A 167 -29.17 -9.51 -25.87
CA PHE A 167 -29.50 -9.01 -27.20
C PHE A 167 -29.33 -10.07 -28.29
N LEU A 168 -28.23 -10.85 -28.26
CA LEU A 168 -28.01 -11.96 -29.20
C LEU A 168 -29.06 -13.06 -29.07
N CYS A 169 -29.49 -13.40 -27.85
CA CYS A 169 -30.56 -14.37 -27.62
C CYS A 169 -31.89 -13.86 -28.16
N SER A 170 -32.17 -12.57 -28.03
CA SER A 170 -33.44 -12.01 -28.54
C SER A 170 -33.52 -11.99 -30.07
N VAL A 171 -32.40 -11.82 -30.75
CA VAL A 171 -32.31 -11.84 -32.22
C VAL A 171 -32.41 -13.27 -32.80
N LEU A 172 -32.01 -14.30 -32.01
CA LEU A 172 -32.07 -15.71 -32.45
C LEU A 172 -33.46 -16.36 -32.25
N VAL A 173 -34.37 -15.72 -31.50
CA VAL A 173 -35.71 -16.25 -31.18
C VAL A 173 -36.78 -15.59 -32.08
N THR A 174 -36.40 -14.58 -32.88
CA THR A 174 -37.31 -13.92 -33.85
C THR A 174 -37.04 -14.43 -35.23
#